data_c2fdf99663b99f1a92547c83f32eb8ff
#
_entry.id   c2fdf99663b99f1a92547c83f32eb8ff
#
_cell.length_a   1.000
_cell.length_b   1.000
_cell.length_c   1.000
_cell.angle_alpha   90.00
_cell.angle_beta   90.00
_cell.angle_gamma   90.00
#
_symmetry.space_group_name_H-M   'P 1'
#
loop_
_entity.id
_entity.type
_entity.pdbx_description
1 polymer ?
#
loop_
_entity_poly.entity_id
_entity_poly.type
_entity_poly.pdbx_seq_one_letter_code
_entity_poly.pdbx_strand_id
1 'polypeptide(L)'
;MSMRIAVALAVTIGVGILGGTQAQARPDVVGFSGDYSPGTIVIKTNERRLYLVVGQGHAMRYPVGVGRAGKQWAGTTQIDGKYLNPAWSPPSEVRRDKPYMPAVIPGGSPRNPMGVAAMTLAGGEYAIHGTNSPGSIGGFVSYGCIRMLNADISDLFGRVSVGTTVVVAH
;
A
#
# COMPACT_ATOMS: atom_id res chain seq x y z
N MET A 1 30.65 73.33 -1.09
CA MET A 1 30.11 72.31 -2.06
C MET A 1 30.19 70.97 -1.35
N SER A 2 29.08 70.57 -0.69
CA SER A 2 29.06 69.39 0.20
C SER A 2 28.39 68.24 -0.52
N MET A 3 29.09 67.17 -0.80
CA MET A 3 28.66 65.95 -1.48
C MET A 3 28.04 64.97 -0.45
N ARG A 4 26.72 64.74 -0.51
CA ARG A 4 26.00 63.82 0.33
C ARG A 4 26.05 62.43 -0.33
N ILE A 5 26.69 61.47 0.31
CA ILE A 5 26.75 60.07 -0.10
C ILE A 5 25.50 59.39 0.51
N ALA A 6 24.62 58.87 -0.36
CA ALA A 6 23.48 58.05 0.04
C ALA A 6 23.90 56.57 0.06
N VAL A 7 23.83 55.96 1.26
CA VAL A 7 24.05 54.54 1.44
C VAL A 7 22.72 53.82 1.24
N ALA A 8 22.62 53.00 0.23
CA ALA A 8 21.46 52.14 -0.03
C ALA A 8 21.63 50.83 0.75
N LEU A 9 20.72 50.59 1.71
CA LEU A 9 20.63 49.37 2.48
C LEU A 9 19.86 48.30 1.69
N ALA A 10 20.56 47.28 1.21
CA ALA A 10 19.93 46.14 0.52
C ALA A 10 19.41 45.15 1.58
N VAL A 11 18.09 45.02 1.69
CA VAL A 11 17.44 44.02 2.52
C VAL A 11 17.29 42.74 1.70
N THR A 12 18.11 41.73 1.99
CA THR A 12 17.97 40.37 1.45
C THR A 12 16.90 39.61 2.23
N ILE A 13 15.72 39.41 1.63
CA ILE A 13 14.68 38.54 2.16
C ILE A 13 15.08 37.10 1.85
N GLY A 14 15.57 36.39 2.85
CA GLY A 14 15.81 34.95 2.77
C GLY A 14 14.50 34.17 2.75
N VAL A 15 14.13 33.60 1.61
CA VAL A 15 13.01 32.65 1.51
C VAL A 15 13.49 31.32 2.09
N GLY A 16 13.10 31.05 3.34
CA GLY A 16 13.30 29.77 3.97
C GLY A 16 12.37 28.71 3.32
N ILE A 17 12.94 27.81 2.54
CA ILE A 17 12.22 26.62 2.05
C ILE A 17 12.02 25.70 3.26
N LEU A 18 10.82 25.71 3.84
CA LEU A 18 10.38 24.71 4.79
C LEU A 18 10.18 23.39 4.02
N GLY A 19 11.23 22.60 3.91
CA GLY A 19 11.15 21.23 3.43
C GLY A 19 10.31 20.42 4.42
N GLY A 20 9.02 20.27 4.12
CA GLY A 20 8.15 19.36 4.85
C GLY A 20 8.67 17.94 4.64
N THR A 21 9.34 17.37 5.62
CA THR A 21 9.58 15.93 5.70
C THR A 21 8.20 15.27 5.78
N GLN A 22 7.79 14.61 4.70
CA GLN A 22 6.62 13.72 4.76
C GLN A 22 6.96 12.64 5.79
N ALA A 23 6.31 12.70 6.93
CA ALA A 23 6.37 11.67 7.94
C ALA A 23 5.88 10.38 7.29
N GLN A 24 6.80 9.47 6.98
CA GLN A 24 6.50 8.14 6.52
C GLN A 24 5.80 7.45 7.68
N ALA A 25 4.51 7.17 7.54
CA ALA A 25 3.76 6.47 8.57
C ALA A 25 4.43 5.10 8.78
N ARG A 26 5.12 4.93 9.90
CA ARG A 26 5.63 3.62 10.30
C ARG A 26 4.43 2.78 10.72
N PRO A 27 4.39 1.49 10.38
CA PRO A 27 3.30 0.64 10.85
C PRO A 27 3.29 0.62 12.39
N ASP A 28 2.10 0.71 12.97
CA ASP A 28 1.94 0.61 14.41
C ASP A 28 2.21 -0.82 14.86
N VAL A 29 3.02 -1.00 15.89
CA VAL A 29 3.11 -2.29 16.59
C VAL A 29 2.01 -2.31 17.65
N VAL A 30 1.13 -3.31 17.53
CA VAL A 30 -0.04 -3.44 18.40
C VAL A 30 -0.09 -4.82 19.05
N GLY A 31 -0.77 -4.93 20.20
CA GLY A 31 -1.13 -6.23 20.77
C GLY A 31 -1.98 -7.01 19.76
N PHE A 32 -1.66 -8.28 19.54
CA PHE A 32 -2.35 -9.14 18.59
C PHE A 32 -2.54 -10.53 19.17
N SER A 33 -3.80 -10.94 19.37
CA SER A 33 -4.18 -12.25 19.91
C SER A 33 -4.57 -13.20 18.78
N GLY A 34 -4.19 -14.45 18.91
CA GLY A 34 -4.45 -15.54 17.97
C GLY A 34 -3.27 -16.50 17.90
N ASP A 35 -3.54 -17.72 17.49
CA ASP A 35 -2.53 -18.77 17.33
C ASP A 35 -1.91 -18.71 15.93
N TYR A 36 -1.09 -17.67 15.71
CA TYR A 36 -0.39 -17.45 14.46
C TYR A 36 1.12 -17.39 14.69
N SER A 37 1.85 -18.13 13.88
CA SER A 37 3.32 -18.10 13.91
C SER A 37 3.86 -16.73 13.49
N PRO A 38 4.98 -16.26 14.06
CA PRO A 38 5.69 -15.08 13.59
C PRO A 38 5.96 -15.16 12.08
N GLY A 39 5.83 -14.05 11.39
CA GLY A 39 5.95 -13.96 9.93
C GLY A 39 4.63 -14.20 9.17
N THR A 40 3.56 -14.68 9.84
CA THR A 40 2.25 -14.82 9.21
C THR A 40 1.62 -13.44 8.96
N ILE A 41 1.03 -13.27 7.78
CA ILE A 41 0.15 -12.14 7.47
C ILE A 41 -1.28 -12.54 7.82
N VAL A 42 -1.97 -11.74 8.63
CA VAL A 42 -3.40 -11.92 8.93
C VAL A 42 -4.16 -10.69 8.44
N ILE A 43 -5.15 -10.90 7.57
CA ILE A 43 -5.98 -9.83 7.02
C ILE A 43 -7.39 -9.98 7.59
N LYS A 44 -7.82 -8.99 8.38
CA LYS A 44 -9.19 -8.91 8.90
C LYS A 44 -9.99 -7.94 8.05
N THR A 45 -10.81 -8.49 7.17
CA THR A 45 -11.53 -7.70 6.15
C THR A 45 -12.54 -6.75 6.77
N ASN A 46 -13.24 -7.15 7.84
CA ASN A 46 -14.19 -6.30 8.56
C ASN A 46 -13.50 -5.11 9.25
N GLU A 47 -12.27 -5.28 9.69
CA GLU A 47 -11.46 -4.21 10.27
C GLU A 47 -10.78 -3.34 9.19
N ARG A 48 -10.67 -3.85 7.96
CA ARG A 48 -9.86 -3.27 6.87
C ARG A 48 -8.42 -3.04 7.33
N ARG A 49 -7.86 -4.10 7.93
CA ARG A 49 -6.50 -4.10 8.48
C ARG A 49 -5.76 -5.36 8.06
N LEU A 50 -4.47 -5.19 7.81
CA LEU A 50 -3.50 -6.24 7.65
C LEU A 50 -2.55 -6.21 8.84
N TYR A 51 -2.26 -7.38 9.38
CA TYR A 51 -1.38 -7.61 10.51
C TYR A 51 -0.24 -8.54 10.08
N LEU A 52 1.00 -8.09 10.19
CA LEU A 52 2.16 -8.96 10.13
C LEU A 52 2.52 -9.37 11.56
N VAL A 53 2.34 -10.63 11.88
CA VAL A 53 2.67 -11.17 13.21
C VAL A 53 4.18 -11.14 13.43
N VAL A 54 4.63 -10.47 14.50
CA VAL A 54 6.05 -10.34 14.82
C VAL A 54 6.47 -11.17 16.05
N GLY A 55 5.52 -11.83 16.69
CA GLY A 55 5.74 -12.70 17.86
C GLY A 55 5.36 -12.04 19.18
N GLN A 56 5.39 -12.86 20.24
CA GLN A 56 5.11 -12.40 21.62
C GLN A 56 3.76 -11.66 21.79
N GLY A 57 2.72 -12.08 21.05
CA GLY A 57 1.41 -11.44 21.09
C GLY A 57 1.35 -10.05 20.45
N HIS A 58 2.24 -9.75 19.49
CA HIS A 58 2.30 -8.47 18.80
C HIS A 58 2.28 -8.65 17.28
N ALA A 59 1.76 -7.64 16.59
CA ALA A 59 1.79 -7.55 15.13
C ALA A 59 2.02 -6.10 14.67
N MET A 60 2.62 -5.96 13.50
CA MET A 60 2.66 -4.70 12.77
C MET A 60 1.34 -4.53 12.01
N ARG A 61 0.64 -3.43 12.24
CA ARG A 61 -0.68 -3.16 11.69
C ARG A 61 -0.62 -2.13 10.57
N TYR A 62 -1.27 -2.47 9.44
CA TYR A 62 -1.40 -1.60 8.28
C TYR A 62 -2.87 -1.38 7.91
N PRO A 63 -3.28 -0.16 7.55
CA PRO A 63 -4.59 0.09 6.97
C PRO A 63 -4.64 -0.47 5.54
N VAL A 64 -5.74 -1.11 5.17
CA VAL A 64 -5.90 -1.69 3.83
C VAL A 64 -7.26 -1.40 3.23
N GLY A 65 -7.35 -1.40 1.89
CA GLY A 65 -8.58 -1.53 1.16
C GLY A 65 -8.82 -2.99 0.81
N VAL A 66 -10.06 -3.46 0.95
CA VAL A 66 -10.44 -4.87 0.77
C VAL A 66 -11.53 -5.05 -0.27
N GLY A 67 -11.93 -6.29 -0.53
CA GLY A 67 -13.00 -6.63 -1.46
C GLY A 67 -14.31 -5.90 -1.15
N ARG A 68 -14.96 -5.33 -2.19
CA ARG A 68 -16.32 -4.80 -2.09
C ARG A 68 -17.34 -5.90 -1.75
N ALA A 69 -18.58 -5.54 -1.47
CA ALA A 69 -19.66 -6.50 -1.24
C ALA A 69 -19.70 -7.57 -2.34
N GLY A 70 -19.77 -8.84 -1.95
CA GLY A 70 -19.74 -10.00 -2.86
C GLY A 70 -18.37 -10.32 -3.47
N LYS A 71 -17.31 -9.59 -3.06
CA LYS A 71 -15.91 -9.82 -3.49
C LYS A 71 -14.96 -10.03 -2.32
N GLN A 72 -15.48 -10.21 -1.14
CA GLN A 72 -14.71 -10.62 0.02
C GLN A 72 -14.55 -12.14 0.00
N TRP A 73 -13.43 -12.61 0.50
CA TRP A 73 -13.11 -14.02 0.66
C TRP A 73 -12.40 -14.24 1.98
N ALA A 74 -12.43 -15.47 2.45
CA ALA A 74 -11.71 -15.90 3.63
C ALA A 74 -11.01 -17.22 3.33
N GLY A 75 -9.92 -17.49 4.04
CA GLY A 75 -9.14 -18.71 3.88
C GLY A 75 -7.66 -18.47 4.13
N THR A 76 -6.88 -19.54 3.92
CA THR A 76 -5.43 -19.52 4.05
C THR A 76 -4.79 -19.74 2.69
N THR A 77 -3.79 -18.94 2.38
CA THR A 77 -2.97 -19.01 1.18
C THR A 77 -1.52 -18.64 1.51
N GLN A 78 -0.70 -18.45 0.51
CA GLN A 78 0.68 -17.97 0.67
C GLN A 78 1.05 -17.00 -0.45
N ILE A 79 2.07 -16.19 -0.21
CA ILE A 79 2.69 -15.38 -1.27
C ILE A 79 3.39 -16.33 -2.25
N ASP A 80 3.05 -16.26 -3.53
CA ASP A 80 3.68 -17.06 -4.60
C ASP A 80 4.57 -16.23 -5.55
N GLY A 81 4.47 -14.91 -5.50
CA GLY A 81 5.31 -14.01 -6.28
C GLY A 81 5.43 -12.62 -5.67
N LYS A 82 6.56 -11.95 -5.94
CA LYS A 82 6.85 -10.58 -5.47
C LYS A 82 7.40 -9.77 -6.63
N TYR A 83 6.80 -8.60 -6.89
CA TYR A 83 7.09 -7.77 -8.06
C TYR A 83 7.19 -6.30 -7.69
N LEU A 84 8.25 -5.63 -8.12
CA LEU A 84 8.40 -4.17 -8.04
C LEU A 84 7.90 -3.55 -9.34
N ASN A 85 7.14 -2.47 -9.22
CA ASN A 85 6.55 -1.76 -10.35
C ASN A 85 5.93 -2.71 -11.40
N PRO A 86 5.03 -3.64 -11.00
CA PRO A 86 4.48 -4.62 -11.93
C PRO A 86 3.64 -3.94 -13.02
N ALA A 87 3.73 -4.44 -14.25
CA ALA A 87 2.70 -4.15 -15.23
C ALA A 87 1.39 -4.80 -14.78
N TRP A 88 0.24 -4.20 -15.13
CA TRP A 88 -1.06 -4.72 -14.76
C TRP A 88 -1.96 -4.92 -15.98
N SER A 89 -2.51 -6.13 -16.07
CA SER A 89 -3.56 -6.46 -17.02
C SER A 89 -4.87 -6.63 -16.25
N PRO A 90 -5.94 -5.89 -16.63
CA PRO A 90 -7.23 -6.03 -15.94
C PRO A 90 -7.73 -7.48 -16.00
N PRO A 91 -8.10 -8.10 -14.86
CA PRO A 91 -8.83 -9.38 -14.87
C PRO A 91 -10.11 -9.33 -15.68
N SER A 92 -10.63 -10.48 -16.11
CA SER A 92 -11.81 -10.58 -16.96
C SER A 92 -13.02 -9.84 -16.39
N GLU A 93 -13.23 -9.92 -15.08
CA GLU A 93 -14.31 -9.21 -14.40
C GLU A 93 -14.15 -7.69 -14.46
N VAL A 94 -12.93 -7.19 -14.24
CA VAL A 94 -12.64 -5.76 -14.33
C VAL A 94 -12.86 -5.25 -15.76
N ARG A 95 -12.46 -6.04 -16.78
CA ARG A 95 -12.70 -5.69 -18.20
C ARG A 95 -14.18 -5.63 -18.52
N ARG A 96 -14.98 -6.55 -18.00
CA ARG A 96 -16.43 -6.55 -18.17
C ARG A 96 -17.07 -5.28 -17.60
N ASP A 97 -16.65 -4.88 -16.39
CA ASP A 97 -17.18 -3.71 -15.71
C ASP A 97 -16.62 -2.39 -16.28
N LYS A 98 -15.42 -2.45 -16.88
CA LYS A 98 -14.69 -1.28 -17.41
C LYS A 98 -14.09 -1.61 -18.79
N PRO A 99 -14.92 -1.73 -19.85
CA PRO A 99 -14.48 -2.22 -21.18
C PRO A 99 -13.48 -1.29 -21.88
N TYR A 100 -13.40 -0.02 -21.46
CA TYR A 100 -12.49 0.96 -22.07
C TYR A 100 -11.09 0.98 -21.44
N MET A 101 -10.82 0.10 -20.46
CA MET A 101 -9.47 0.04 -19.87
C MET A 101 -8.48 -0.55 -20.89
N PRO A 102 -7.24 -0.03 -20.92
CA PRO A 102 -6.16 -0.63 -21.70
C PRO A 102 -5.96 -2.10 -21.35
N ALA A 103 -5.56 -2.91 -22.33
CA ALA A 103 -5.27 -4.34 -22.11
C ALA A 103 -4.11 -4.52 -21.09
N VAL A 104 -3.15 -3.60 -21.10
CA VAL A 104 -2.02 -3.58 -20.15
C VAL A 104 -1.75 -2.14 -19.74
N ILE A 105 -1.51 -1.91 -18.47
CA ILE A 105 -0.99 -0.65 -17.94
C ILE A 105 0.45 -0.92 -17.47
N PRO A 106 1.45 -0.21 -18.01
CA PRO A 106 2.86 -0.43 -17.67
C PRO A 106 3.14 -0.19 -16.18
N GLY A 107 4.14 -0.88 -15.66
CA GLY A 107 4.69 -0.63 -14.33
C GLY A 107 5.22 0.80 -14.21
N GLY A 108 5.08 1.40 -13.03
CA GLY A 108 5.48 2.79 -12.77
C GLY A 108 4.56 3.86 -13.35
N SER A 109 3.55 3.48 -14.18
CA SER A 109 2.55 4.44 -14.67
C SER A 109 1.70 4.99 -13.51
N PRO A 110 1.44 6.31 -13.44
CA PRO A 110 0.54 6.89 -12.44
C PRO A 110 -0.90 6.35 -12.54
N ARG A 111 -1.27 5.75 -13.67
CA ARG A 111 -2.58 5.11 -13.86
C ARG A 111 -2.61 3.63 -13.44
N ASN A 112 -1.46 3.06 -13.06
CA ASN A 112 -1.40 1.65 -12.69
C ASN A 112 -1.98 1.42 -11.29
N PRO A 113 -3.07 0.64 -11.14
CA PRO A 113 -3.71 0.42 -9.85
C PRO A 113 -2.88 -0.43 -8.88
N MET A 114 -1.82 -1.11 -9.35
CA MET A 114 -0.95 -1.94 -8.50
C MET A 114 0.03 -1.12 -7.66
N GLY A 115 0.19 0.18 -7.97
CA GLY A 115 1.15 1.02 -7.27
C GLY A 115 2.61 0.59 -7.51
N VAL A 116 3.43 0.70 -6.48
CA VAL A 116 4.89 0.50 -6.57
C VAL A 116 5.34 -0.96 -6.39
N ALA A 117 4.50 -1.81 -5.81
CA ALA A 117 4.83 -3.21 -5.57
C ALA A 117 3.56 -4.07 -5.46
N ALA A 118 3.69 -5.36 -5.76
CA ALA A 118 2.66 -6.36 -5.58
C ALA A 118 3.25 -7.71 -5.14
N MET A 119 2.46 -8.42 -4.35
CA MET A 119 2.70 -9.80 -3.93
C MET A 119 1.48 -10.62 -4.32
N THR A 120 1.64 -11.57 -5.26
CA THR A 120 0.56 -12.46 -5.69
C THR A 120 0.31 -13.56 -4.67
N LEU A 121 -0.92 -14.05 -4.63
CA LEU A 121 -1.37 -15.06 -3.68
C LEU A 121 -1.69 -16.37 -4.41
N ALA A 122 -1.16 -17.47 -3.89
CA ALA A 122 -1.32 -18.79 -4.49
C ALA A 122 -2.79 -19.21 -4.58
N GLY A 123 -3.11 -19.90 -5.67
CA GLY A 123 -4.44 -20.48 -5.91
C GLY A 123 -5.51 -19.51 -6.37
N GLY A 124 -5.15 -18.26 -6.72
CA GLY A 124 -6.14 -17.28 -7.15
C GLY A 124 -5.59 -16.13 -7.98
N GLU A 125 -6.50 -15.24 -8.35
CA GLU A 125 -6.20 -14.00 -9.07
C GLU A 125 -5.97 -12.81 -8.11
N TYR A 126 -5.71 -13.07 -6.82
CA TYR A 126 -5.60 -12.03 -5.81
C TYR A 126 -4.15 -11.66 -5.52
N ALA A 127 -3.98 -10.44 -5.08
CA ALA A 127 -2.68 -9.90 -4.66
C ALA A 127 -2.83 -8.94 -3.48
N ILE A 128 -1.75 -8.77 -2.73
CA ILE A 128 -1.53 -7.64 -1.83
C ILE A 128 -0.66 -6.65 -2.60
N HIS A 129 -1.13 -5.41 -2.79
CA HIS A 129 -0.45 -4.47 -3.67
C HIS A 129 -0.60 -3.02 -3.24
N GLY A 130 0.25 -2.15 -3.76
CA GLY A 130 0.14 -0.71 -3.59
C GLY A 130 -1.09 -0.12 -4.27
N THR A 131 -1.14 1.18 -4.46
CA THR A 131 -2.28 1.82 -5.13
C THR A 131 -1.92 3.14 -5.78
N ASN A 132 -2.62 3.49 -6.86
CA ASN A 132 -2.65 4.83 -7.42
C ASN A 132 -3.84 5.67 -6.88
N SER A 133 -4.62 5.11 -5.95
CA SER A 133 -5.79 5.75 -5.34
C SER A 133 -5.71 5.64 -3.80
N PRO A 134 -4.87 6.44 -3.14
CA PRO A 134 -4.63 6.33 -1.70
C PRO A 134 -5.90 6.56 -0.86
N GLY A 135 -6.85 7.36 -1.32
CA GLY A 135 -8.15 7.56 -0.67
C GLY A 135 -9.05 6.31 -0.64
N SER A 136 -8.66 5.22 -1.31
CA SER A 136 -9.38 3.94 -1.28
C SER A 136 -9.00 3.05 -0.08
N ILE A 137 -7.95 3.42 0.65
CA ILE A 137 -7.50 2.66 1.83
C ILE A 137 -8.49 2.87 2.99
N GLY A 138 -8.81 1.79 3.68
CA GLY A 138 -9.86 1.75 4.70
C GLY A 138 -11.26 1.46 4.15
N GLY A 139 -11.41 1.27 2.82
CA GLY A 139 -12.69 1.00 2.15
C GLY A 139 -12.86 -0.44 1.67
N PHE A 140 -14.12 -0.78 1.32
CA PHE A 140 -14.52 -1.98 0.60
C PHE A 140 -14.59 -1.67 -0.89
N VAL A 141 -13.46 -1.78 -1.60
CA VAL A 141 -13.27 -1.10 -2.91
C VAL A 141 -12.71 -1.99 -4.02
N SER A 142 -12.18 -3.17 -3.70
CA SER A 142 -11.50 -4.02 -4.67
C SER A 142 -12.39 -5.14 -5.21
N TYR A 143 -11.86 -5.88 -6.16
CA TYR A 143 -12.45 -7.13 -6.68
C TYR A 143 -11.92 -8.38 -5.94
N GLY A 144 -11.36 -8.20 -4.73
CA GLY A 144 -10.83 -9.27 -3.89
C GLY A 144 -9.37 -9.04 -3.47
N CYS A 145 -8.60 -8.27 -4.24
CA CYS A 145 -7.23 -7.89 -3.86
C CYS A 145 -7.20 -7.02 -2.60
N ILE A 146 -6.07 -7.02 -1.93
CA ILE A 146 -5.79 -6.22 -0.74
C ILE A 146 -4.92 -5.03 -1.16
N ARG A 147 -5.46 -3.81 -1.02
CA ARG A 147 -4.77 -2.56 -1.36
C ARG A 147 -4.08 -1.97 -0.15
N MET A 148 -2.88 -1.50 -0.34
CA MET A 148 -2.09 -0.80 0.67
C MET A 148 -1.65 0.58 0.16
N LEU A 149 -1.33 1.49 1.05
CA LEU A 149 -0.55 2.67 0.67
C LEU A 149 0.79 2.23 0.07
N ASN A 150 1.34 3.00 -0.87
CA ASN A 150 2.60 2.65 -1.51
C ASN A 150 3.77 2.56 -0.51
N ALA A 151 3.79 3.41 0.52
CA ALA A 151 4.77 3.33 1.59
C ALA A 151 4.63 2.03 2.40
N ASP A 152 3.39 1.63 2.72
CA ASP A 152 3.09 0.46 3.53
C ASP A 152 3.42 -0.84 2.79
N ILE A 153 3.06 -0.94 1.50
CA ILE A 153 3.42 -2.12 0.71
C ILE A 153 4.95 -2.23 0.53
N SER A 154 5.67 -1.12 0.40
CA SER A 154 7.14 -1.13 0.31
C SER A 154 7.77 -1.65 1.60
N ASP A 155 7.26 -1.24 2.76
CA ASP A 155 7.71 -1.71 4.07
C ASP A 155 7.40 -3.20 4.25
N LEU A 156 6.15 -3.64 4.00
CA LEU A 156 5.74 -5.03 4.11
C LEU A 156 6.52 -5.93 3.14
N PHE A 157 6.73 -5.47 1.90
CA PHE A 157 7.48 -6.19 0.88
C PHE A 157 8.91 -6.52 1.32
N GLY A 158 9.57 -5.62 2.05
CA GLY A 158 10.90 -5.85 2.62
C GLY A 158 10.93 -6.85 3.78
N ARG A 159 9.79 -7.14 4.41
CA ARG A 159 9.70 -7.96 5.63
C ARG A 159 9.29 -9.40 5.38
N VAL A 160 8.71 -9.71 4.22
CA VAL A 160 8.13 -11.03 3.90
C VAL A 160 8.75 -11.63 2.65
N SER A 161 8.57 -12.92 2.47
CA SER A 161 9.15 -13.69 1.35
C SER A 161 8.07 -14.48 0.60
N VAL A 162 8.41 -14.98 -0.59
CA VAL A 162 7.62 -16.05 -1.23
C VAL A 162 7.53 -17.23 -0.27
N GLY A 163 6.36 -17.83 -0.14
CA GLY A 163 6.04 -18.85 0.85
C GLY A 163 5.47 -18.30 2.17
N THR A 164 5.50 -16.97 2.41
CA THR A 164 4.86 -16.38 3.59
C THR A 164 3.37 -16.73 3.63
N THR A 165 2.92 -17.29 4.75
CA THR A 165 1.51 -17.63 4.98
C THR A 165 0.65 -16.38 5.08
N VAL A 166 -0.49 -16.38 4.41
CA VAL A 166 -1.50 -15.32 4.44
C VAL A 166 -2.84 -15.91 4.85
N VAL A 167 -3.39 -15.44 5.95
CA VAL A 167 -4.71 -15.79 6.46
C VAL A 167 -5.64 -14.61 6.26
N VAL A 168 -6.77 -14.84 5.60
CA VAL A 168 -7.82 -13.83 5.40
C VAL A 168 -9.05 -14.25 6.18
N ALA A 169 -9.55 -13.37 7.01
CA ALA A 169 -10.73 -13.56 7.87
C ALA A 169 -11.67 -12.35 7.77
N HIS A 170 -12.91 -12.57 8.15
CA HIS A 170 -13.94 -11.52 8.25
C HIS A 170 -13.95 -10.88 9.62
#